data_fc5e0f0bdeeebb275da27ba5b307da9b
#
_entry.id   fc5e0f0bdeeebb275da27ba5b307da9b
#
_cell.length_a   1.000
_cell.length_b   1.000
_cell.length_c   1.000
_cell.angle_alpha   90.00
_cell.angle_beta   90.00
_cell.angle_gamma   90.00
#
_symmetry.space_group_name_H-M   'P 1'
#
loop_
_entity.id
_entity.type
_entity.pdbx_description
1 polymer ?
#
loop_
_entity_poly.entity_id
_entity_poly.type
_entity_poly.pdbx_seq_one_letter_code
_entity_poly.pdbx_strand_id
1 'polypeptide(L)'
;DSAVPAGLTYATLRGDVRTLAGNRFSTVNTFGGILPTLPYVEDGASTGFSKAELDRLEAEVVADHGLTGWTDTYNDGQLLNRLIQTAHVAKASGNNAVFNRAFNLVKQRLENWLTYTSGEKAFLFYYNKDWTTMFGYPAGHGQDEYINDHHFHWGYFIHAAAFIEQYSPGWATQWGDMVNLLVRDAATSDRNDPMFPYLRNFSPYAGHCWANGVASLPQGNDQESTSESMQFHSSLIHWGSVTGNRAVRDLGIYMYATEQSAVEEYWFDKHERIFPSDWKYSLVSRVFGNDFDNGTFWTADIAASYGIELY
;
A
#
# COMPACT_ATOMS: atom_id res chain seq x y z
N ASP A 1 -4.56 -7.22 28.94
CA ASP A 1 -5.76 -8.02 28.63
C ASP A 1 -6.75 -7.88 29.77
N SER A 2 -7.46 -6.78 29.84
CA SER A 2 -8.59 -6.65 30.74
C SER A 2 -9.72 -7.52 30.21
N ALA A 3 -10.31 -8.37 31.05
CA ALA A 3 -11.49 -9.13 30.68
C ALA A 3 -12.56 -8.16 30.17
N VAL A 4 -13.02 -8.38 28.93
CA VAL A 4 -14.12 -7.61 28.37
C VAL A 4 -15.36 -7.88 29.20
N PRO A 5 -16.02 -6.89 29.82
CA PRO A 5 -17.22 -7.11 30.61
C PRO A 5 -18.29 -7.82 29.76
N ALA A 6 -19.06 -8.68 30.40
CA ALA A 6 -20.19 -9.32 29.74
C ALA A 6 -21.22 -8.24 29.38
N GLY A 7 -21.33 -7.91 28.11
CA GLY A 7 -22.31 -7.00 27.53
C GLY A 7 -23.24 -7.74 26.59
N LEU A 8 -24.18 -7.03 25.99
CA LEU A 8 -24.98 -7.59 24.90
C LEU A 8 -24.08 -7.93 23.71
N THR A 9 -24.30 -9.11 23.15
CA THR A 9 -23.57 -9.60 21.97
C THR A 9 -24.52 -9.56 20.77
N TYR A 10 -23.97 -9.14 19.64
CA TYR A 10 -24.69 -9.09 18.36
C TYR A 10 -23.88 -9.86 17.32
N ALA A 11 -24.51 -10.79 16.64
CA ALA A 11 -23.92 -11.46 15.50
C ALA A 11 -23.84 -10.49 14.31
N THR A 12 -22.69 -10.37 13.67
CA THR A 12 -22.45 -9.57 12.47
C THR A 12 -21.64 -10.36 11.47
N LEU A 13 -21.52 -9.86 10.24
CA LEU A 13 -20.60 -10.42 9.24
C LEU A 13 -19.13 -10.40 9.67
N ARG A 14 -18.80 -9.59 10.67
CA ARG A 14 -17.44 -9.49 11.25
C ARG A 14 -17.32 -10.25 12.58
N GLY A 15 -18.11 -11.29 12.73
CA GLY A 15 -18.20 -12.05 13.95
C GLY A 15 -19.08 -11.41 15.04
N ASP A 16 -18.97 -11.92 16.24
CA ASP A 16 -19.74 -11.46 17.39
C ASP A 16 -19.19 -10.14 17.94
N VAL A 17 -19.97 -9.09 17.84
CA VAL A 17 -19.65 -7.77 18.40
C VAL A 17 -20.25 -7.63 19.80
N ARG A 18 -19.46 -7.22 20.78
CA ARG A 18 -19.87 -6.98 22.15
C ARG A 18 -19.99 -5.51 22.47
N THR A 19 -21.04 -5.14 23.19
CA THR A 19 -21.19 -3.77 23.69
C THR A 19 -20.38 -3.59 24.97
N LEU A 20 -19.69 -2.45 25.05
CA LEU A 20 -18.99 -1.99 26.24
C LEU A 20 -19.67 -0.76 26.79
N ALA A 21 -19.87 -0.72 28.10
CA ALA A 21 -20.33 0.51 28.77
C ALA A 21 -19.17 1.49 28.84
N GLY A 22 -19.37 2.72 28.32
CA GLY A 22 -18.37 3.78 28.32
C GLY A 22 -18.27 4.51 27.00
N ASN A 23 -17.49 5.58 26.99
CA ASN A 23 -17.23 6.43 25.83
C ASN A 23 -15.76 6.39 25.39
N ARG A 24 -14.94 5.55 26.01
CA ARG A 24 -13.51 5.39 25.71
C ARG A 24 -13.08 3.96 26.01
N PHE A 25 -12.31 3.39 25.11
CA PHE A 25 -11.53 2.17 25.33
C PHE A 25 -10.19 2.29 24.62
N SER A 26 -9.23 1.46 24.98
CA SER A 26 -7.92 1.42 24.34
C SER A 26 -7.66 0.02 23.84
N THR A 27 -7.13 -0.07 22.63
CA THR A 27 -6.59 -1.31 22.05
C THR A 27 -5.08 -1.22 21.96
N VAL A 28 -4.40 -2.33 22.00
CA VAL A 28 -2.94 -2.41 21.85
C VAL A 28 -2.65 -3.47 20.80
N ASN A 29 -2.03 -3.04 19.71
CA ASN A 29 -1.48 -3.91 18.69
C ASN A 29 0.04 -3.93 18.78
N THR A 30 0.65 -5.08 18.52
CA THR A 30 2.10 -5.22 18.53
C THR A 30 2.63 -4.98 17.12
N PHE A 31 3.61 -4.11 16.99
CA PHE A 31 4.34 -3.92 15.75
C PHE A 31 5.62 -4.76 15.77
N GLY A 32 5.68 -5.77 14.91
CA GLY A 32 6.83 -6.68 14.79
C GLY A 32 7.96 -6.18 13.90
N GLY A 33 7.78 -5.03 13.25
CA GLY A 33 8.68 -4.53 12.21
C GLY A 33 8.14 -4.83 10.81
N ILE A 34 8.87 -4.35 9.81
CA ILE A 34 8.63 -4.63 8.39
C ILE A 34 9.91 -5.18 7.76
N LEU A 35 9.76 -6.03 6.75
CA LEU A 35 10.86 -6.44 5.88
C LEU A 35 10.86 -5.51 4.66
N PRO A 36 11.90 -4.69 4.47
CA PRO A 36 11.94 -3.78 3.32
C PRO A 36 12.13 -4.51 1.99
N THR A 37 12.66 -5.73 2.03
CA THR A 37 12.93 -6.56 0.86
C THR A 37 12.87 -8.05 1.22
N LEU A 38 12.68 -8.89 0.20
CA LEU A 38 12.85 -10.32 0.37
C LEU A 38 14.32 -10.65 0.70
N PRO A 39 14.59 -11.64 1.57
CA PRO A 39 15.94 -12.09 1.85
C PRO A 39 16.61 -12.63 0.58
N TYR A 40 17.88 -12.24 0.38
CA TYR A 40 18.72 -12.85 -0.65
C TYR A 40 19.17 -14.25 -0.20
N VAL A 41 19.04 -15.22 -1.11
CA VAL A 41 19.53 -16.59 -0.90
C VAL A 41 20.74 -16.80 -1.80
N GLU A 42 21.85 -17.21 -1.21
CA GLU A 42 23.09 -17.50 -1.96
C GLU A 42 22.93 -18.73 -2.86
N ASP A 43 23.71 -18.73 -3.95
CA ASP A 43 23.78 -19.86 -4.88
C ASP A 43 24.21 -21.13 -4.13
N GLY A 44 23.43 -22.19 -4.32
CA GLY A 44 23.68 -23.48 -3.69
C GLY A 44 23.05 -24.63 -4.47
N ALA A 45 23.86 -25.68 -4.71
CA ALA A 45 23.41 -26.86 -5.44
C ALA A 45 22.18 -27.53 -4.83
N SER A 46 21.96 -27.37 -3.53
CA SER A 46 20.80 -27.93 -2.81
C SER A 46 19.50 -27.15 -3.03
N THR A 47 19.58 -25.90 -3.45
CA THR A 47 18.41 -25.01 -3.67
C THR A 47 18.00 -24.92 -5.13
N GLY A 48 18.81 -25.40 -6.05
CA GLY A 48 18.61 -25.21 -7.49
C GLY A 48 18.80 -23.75 -7.95
N PHE A 49 19.28 -22.87 -7.08
CA PHE A 49 19.53 -21.47 -7.38
C PHE A 49 20.76 -21.32 -8.28
N SER A 50 20.69 -20.42 -9.24
CA SER A 50 21.80 -20.08 -10.14
C SER A 50 22.02 -18.56 -10.17
N LYS A 51 23.19 -18.13 -9.71
CA LYS A 51 23.57 -16.71 -9.78
C LYS A 51 23.59 -16.18 -11.21
N ALA A 52 24.06 -16.99 -12.16
CA ALA A 52 24.07 -16.61 -13.57
C ALA A 52 22.66 -16.40 -14.14
N GLU A 53 21.70 -17.25 -13.74
CA GLU A 53 20.32 -17.09 -14.13
C GLU A 53 19.68 -15.86 -13.47
N LEU A 54 19.96 -15.61 -12.20
CA LEU A 54 19.53 -14.39 -11.52
C LEU A 54 20.04 -13.14 -12.25
N ASP A 55 21.34 -13.07 -12.54
CA ASP A 55 21.95 -11.93 -13.25
C ASP A 55 21.31 -11.72 -14.63
N ARG A 56 20.96 -12.80 -15.34
CA ARG A 56 20.27 -12.74 -16.62
C ARG A 56 18.86 -12.13 -16.46
N LEU A 57 18.07 -12.63 -15.50
CA LEU A 57 16.71 -12.14 -15.23
C LEU A 57 16.71 -10.67 -14.78
N GLU A 58 17.64 -10.31 -13.90
CA GLU A 58 17.81 -8.91 -13.47
C GLU A 58 18.13 -7.98 -14.64
N ALA A 59 19.02 -8.41 -15.53
CA ALA A 59 19.36 -7.63 -16.73
C ALA A 59 18.18 -7.48 -17.69
N GLU A 60 17.36 -8.51 -17.85
CA GLU A 60 16.13 -8.45 -18.67
C GLU A 60 15.14 -7.46 -18.09
N VAL A 61 14.90 -7.45 -16.78
CA VAL A 61 13.97 -6.50 -16.14
C VAL A 61 14.38 -5.05 -16.40
N VAL A 62 15.66 -4.70 -16.28
CA VAL A 62 16.12 -3.32 -16.52
C VAL A 62 16.24 -2.95 -17.99
N ALA A 63 16.32 -3.93 -18.88
CA ALA A 63 16.29 -3.72 -20.34
C ALA A 63 14.85 -3.51 -20.83
N ASP A 64 13.92 -4.37 -20.38
CA ASP A 64 12.49 -4.28 -20.67
C ASP A 64 11.73 -3.81 -19.41
N HIS A 65 12.00 -2.58 -19.02
CA HIS A 65 11.48 -2.00 -17.77
C HIS A 65 10.00 -1.56 -17.85
N GLY A 66 9.40 -1.48 -19.03
CA GLY A 66 8.00 -1.19 -19.22
C GLY A 66 7.55 0.28 -19.04
N LEU A 67 8.40 1.16 -18.53
CA LEU A 67 8.07 2.57 -18.21
C LEU A 67 7.73 3.45 -19.42
N THR A 68 7.61 2.88 -20.61
CA THR A 68 7.29 3.60 -21.84
C THR A 68 5.84 3.42 -22.29
N GLY A 69 5.11 2.47 -21.70
CA GLY A 69 3.78 2.06 -22.16
C GLY A 69 2.61 2.65 -21.38
N TRP A 70 2.81 3.05 -20.14
CA TRP A 70 1.75 3.47 -19.22
C TRP A 70 1.93 4.92 -18.78
N THR A 71 0.81 5.63 -18.61
CA THR A 71 0.78 7.03 -18.20
C THR A 71 -0.07 7.28 -16.96
N ASP A 72 -0.70 6.24 -16.41
CA ASP A 72 -1.48 6.31 -15.18
C ASP A 72 -0.63 5.94 -13.96
N THR A 73 -1.05 6.42 -12.79
CA THR A 73 -0.31 6.24 -11.54
C THR A 73 -0.29 4.80 -11.04
N TYR A 74 -1.28 3.97 -11.39
CA TYR A 74 -1.32 2.58 -10.94
C TYR A 74 -0.28 1.74 -11.68
N ASN A 75 -0.39 1.66 -13.00
CA ASN A 75 0.51 0.85 -13.81
C ASN A 75 1.96 1.34 -13.72
N ASP A 76 2.18 2.66 -13.77
CA ASP A 76 3.53 3.22 -13.63
C ASP A 76 4.10 2.97 -12.22
N GLY A 77 3.24 3.06 -11.20
CA GLY A 77 3.58 2.71 -9.81
C GLY A 77 4.02 1.26 -9.63
N GLN A 78 3.30 0.31 -10.22
CA GLN A 78 3.70 -1.10 -10.20
C GLN A 78 5.04 -1.35 -10.89
N LEU A 79 5.31 -0.65 -12.01
CA LEU A 79 6.60 -0.76 -12.70
C LEU A 79 7.74 -0.16 -11.86
N LEU A 80 7.50 0.94 -11.15
CA LEU A 80 8.48 1.48 -10.19
C LEU A 80 8.78 0.46 -9.09
N ASN A 81 7.75 -0.18 -8.52
CA ASN A 81 7.93 -1.21 -7.49
C ASN A 81 8.73 -2.40 -8.02
N ARG A 82 8.41 -2.91 -9.22
CA ARG A 82 9.18 -3.98 -9.88
C ARG A 82 10.67 -3.64 -9.99
N LEU A 83 10.99 -2.42 -10.41
CA LEU A 83 12.37 -1.95 -10.52
C LEU A 83 13.06 -1.83 -9.15
N ILE A 84 12.34 -1.37 -8.12
CA ILE A 84 12.87 -1.27 -6.77
C ILE A 84 13.19 -2.65 -6.19
N GLN A 85 12.29 -3.62 -6.34
CA GLN A 85 12.54 -4.99 -5.89
C GLN A 85 13.74 -5.60 -6.63
N THR A 86 13.83 -5.40 -7.94
CA THR A 86 14.99 -5.83 -8.72
C THR A 86 16.28 -5.17 -8.24
N ALA A 87 16.26 -3.86 -7.94
CA ALA A 87 17.40 -3.15 -7.40
C ALA A 87 17.86 -3.71 -6.04
N HIS A 88 16.94 -4.04 -5.15
CA HIS A 88 17.27 -4.63 -3.86
C HIS A 88 17.92 -6.00 -4.02
N VAL A 89 17.40 -6.87 -4.87
CA VAL A 89 17.99 -8.19 -5.15
C VAL A 89 19.37 -8.02 -5.78
N ALA A 90 19.50 -7.16 -6.79
CA ALA A 90 20.77 -6.87 -7.44
C ALA A 90 21.82 -6.31 -6.47
N LYS A 91 21.41 -5.43 -5.55
CA LYS A 91 22.27 -4.91 -4.50
C LYS A 91 22.77 -6.02 -3.57
N ALA A 92 21.86 -6.88 -3.12
CA ALA A 92 22.19 -7.98 -2.22
C ALA A 92 23.10 -9.02 -2.90
N SER A 93 22.86 -9.31 -4.18
CA SER A 93 23.65 -10.26 -4.98
C SER A 93 24.98 -9.69 -5.50
N GLY A 94 25.25 -8.39 -5.30
CA GLY A 94 26.45 -7.71 -5.76
C GLY A 94 26.42 -7.24 -7.22
N ASN A 95 25.27 -7.32 -7.90
CA ASN A 95 25.10 -6.84 -9.28
C ASN A 95 24.90 -5.31 -9.32
N ASN A 96 25.97 -4.56 -9.07
CA ASN A 96 25.91 -3.10 -8.99
C ASN A 96 25.50 -2.42 -10.31
N ALA A 97 25.75 -3.04 -11.45
CA ALA A 97 25.38 -2.47 -12.75
C ALA A 97 23.84 -2.41 -12.88
N VAL A 98 23.16 -3.50 -12.55
CA VAL A 98 21.69 -3.56 -12.55
C VAL A 98 21.10 -2.66 -11.47
N PHE A 99 21.66 -2.68 -10.25
CA PHE A 99 21.24 -1.76 -9.19
C PHE A 99 21.26 -0.30 -9.66
N ASN A 100 22.38 0.16 -10.19
CA ASN A 100 22.51 1.54 -10.65
C ASN A 100 21.54 1.88 -11.80
N ARG A 101 21.33 0.94 -12.71
CA ARG A 101 20.39 1.14 -13.83
C ARG A 101 18.94 1.27 -13.30
N ALA A 102 18.51 0.34 -12.46
CA ALA A 102 17.18 0.36 -11.86
C ALA A 102 16.97 1.63 -11.01
N PHE A 103 17.93 1.97 -10.16
CA PHE A 103 17.89 3.19 -9.34
C PHE A 103 17.69 4.45 -10.20
N ASN A 104 18.47 4.60 -11.27
CA ASN A 104 18.35 5.76 -12.15
C ASN A 104 17.01 5.81 -12.89
N LEU A 105 16.47 4.67 -13.32
CA LEU A 105 15.15 4.60 -13.94
C LEU A 105 14.05 5.04 -12.97
N VAL A 106 14.07 4.52 -11.75
CA VAL A 106 13.10 4.90 -10.70
C VAL A 106 13.20 6.40 -10.38
N LYS A 107 14.43 6.89 -10.17
CA LYS A 107 14.67 8.30 -9.85
C LYS A 107 14.17 9.24 -10.95
N GLN A 108 14.54 8.99 -12.19
CA GLN A 108 14.13 9.80 -13.33
C GLN A 108 12.61 9.81 -13.52
N ARG A 109 11.96 8.64 -13.38
CA ARG A 109 10.52 8.54 -13.53
C ARG A 109 9.78 9.26 -12.40
N LEU A 110 10.21 9.09 -11.15
CA LEU A 110 9.58 9.77 -10.02
C LEU A 110 9.77 11.29 -10.11
N GLU A 111 10.96 11.77 -10.42
CA GLU A 111 11.22 13.20 -10.60
C GLU A 111 10.37 13.80 -11.74
N ASN A 112 10.12 13.04 -12.81
CA ASN A 112 9.19 13.46 -13.85
C ASN A 112 7.77 13.64 -13.30
N TRP A 113 7.23 12.70 -12.56
CA TRP A 113 5.92 12.81 -11.91
C TRP A 113 5.81 14.00 -10.94
N LEU A 114 6.90 14.33 -10.26
CA LEU A 114 6.95 15.42 -9.29
C LEU A 114 7.26 16.80 -9.91
N THR A 115 7.41 16.86 -11.23
CA THR A 115 7.75 18.10 -11.96
C THR A 115 6.66 18.40 -12.99
N TYR A 116 6.22 19.66 -13.03
CA TYR A 116 5.38 20.14 -14.13
C TYR A 116 6.21 20.89 -15.18
N THR A 117 6.08 20.46 -16.43
CA THR A 117 6.61 21.19 -17.58
C THR A 117 5.46 21.71 -18.42
N SER A 118 5.51 23.01 -18.79
CA SER A 118 4.44 23.65 -19.56
C SER A 118 4.13 22.91 -20.86
N GLY A 119 2.87 22.55 -21.06
CA GLY A 119 2.39 21.79 -22.22
C GLY A 119 2.45 20.27 -22.07
N GLU A 120 2.98 19.76 -20.99
CA GLU A 120 2.97 18.33 -20.65
C GLU A 120 1.55 17.83 -20.44
N LYS A 121 1.27 16.58 -20.88
CA LYS A 121 -0.07 15.98 -20.88
C LYS A 121 -0.12 14.61 -20.21
N ALA A 122 0.95 14.22 -19.53
CA ALA A 122 1.05 12.97 -18.78
C ALA A 122 2.11 13.08 -17.69
N PHE A 123 2.12 12.13 -16.76
CA PHE A 123 3.04 12.06 -15.62
C PHE A 123 2.99 13.29 -14.73
N LEU A 124 1.78 13.75 -14.43
CA LEU A 124 1.51 14.93 -13.62
C LEU A 124 0.68 14.54 -12.40
N PHE A 125 0.95 15.21 -11.29
CA PHE A 125 0.01 15.30 -10.18
C PHE A 125 -0.64 16.69 -10.19
N TYR A 126 -1.95 16.74 -9.88
CA TYR A 126 -2.63 18.00 -9.64
C TYR A 126 -3.53 17.90 -8.41
N TYR A 127 -3.72 19.03 -7.74
CA TYR A 127 -4.61 19.15 -6.59
C TYR A 127 -5.95 19.76 -7.00
N ASN A 128 -7.02 19.03 -6.75
CA ASN A 128 -8.38 19.54 -6.92
C ASN A 128 -8.86 20.14 -5.59
N LYS A 129 -8.91 21.48 -5.54
CA LYS A 129 -9.29 22.22 -4.32
C LYS A 129 -10.74 22.05 -3.91
N ASP A 130 -11.64 21.77 -4.86
CA ASP A 130 -13.08 21.66 -4.59
C ASP A 130 -13.39 20.28 -4.00
N TRP A 131 -12.60 19.26 -4.34
CA TRP A 131 -12.72 17.90 -3.81
C TRP A 131 -11.65 17.57 -2.76
N THR A 132 -10.75 18.52 -2.48
CA THR A 132 -9.67 18.37 -1.50
C THR A 132 -8.84 17.11 -1.69
N THR A 133 -8.41 16.84 -2.91
CA THR A 133 -7.73 15.60 -3.28
C THR A 133 -6.67 15.79 -4.36
N MET A 134 -5.65 14.93 -4.33
CA MET A 134 -4.67 14.80 -5.41
C MET A 134 -5.16 13.81 -6.47
N PHE A 135 -4.79 14.06 -7.72
CA PHE A 135 -4.99 13.13 -8.83
C PHE A 135 -3.73 12.98 -9.65
N GLY A 136 -3.54 11.82 -10.25
CA GLY A 136 -2.63 11.65 -11.38
C GLY A 136 -3.29 12.11 -12.69
N TYR A 137 -2.49 12.53 -13.65
CA TYR A 137 -2.99 12.91 -14.97
C TYR A 137 -2.16 12.26 -16.07
N PRO A 138 -2.80 11.56 -17.02
CA PRO A 138 -4.23 11.22 -17.06
C PRO A 138 -4.65 10.37 -15.88
N ALA A 139 -5.87 10.58 -15.39
CA ALA A 139 -6.43 9.73 -14.36
C ALA A 139 -6.74 8.34 -14.93
N GLY A 140 -6.53 7.31 -14.14
CA GLY A 140 -6.85 5.92 -14.44
C GLY A 140 -7.59 5.27 -13.29
N HIS A 141 -8.19 4.11 -13.55
CA HIS A 141 -8.84 3.28 -12.52
C HIS A 141 -9.93 4.00 -11.69
N GLY A 142 -10.62 4.98 -12.28
CA GLY A 142 -11.71 5.71 -11.62
C GLY A 142 -11.27 6.67 -10.51
N GLN A 143 -9.98 6.94 -10.40
CA GLN A 143 -9.37 7.75 -9.35
C GLN A 143 -9.95 9.17 -9.26
N ASP A 144 -10.31 9.77 -10.40
CA ASP A 144 -10.90 11.11 -10.51
C ASP A 144 -12.43 11.10 -10.49
N GLU A 145 -13.07 9.94 -10.55
CA GLU A 145 -14.53 9.78 -10.52
C GLU A 145 -15.02 9.43 -9.10
N TYR A 146 -14.36 8.46 -8.46
CA TYR A 146 -14.76 7.94 -7.16
C TYR A 146 -13.79 8.29 -6.03
N ILE A 147 -12.68 8.95 -6.32
CA ILE A 147 -11.56 9.19 -5.38
C ILE A 147 -11.10 7.86 -4.76
N ASN A 148 -11.03 6.81 -5.59
CA ASN A 148 -10.71 5.46 -5.14
C ASN A 148 -9.23 5.15 -5.23
N ASP A 149 -8.80 4.18 -4.46
CA ASP A 149 -7.49 3.51 -4.52
C ASP A 149 -6.28 4.42 -4.26
N HIS A 150 -6.49 5.63 -3.72
CA HIS A 150 -5.40 6.59 -3.54
C HIS A 150 -4.27 6.02 -2.69
N HIS A 151 -4.56 5.26 -1.63
CA HIS A 151 -3.52 4.63 -0.81
C HIS A 151 -2.73 3.57 -1.59
N PHE A 152 -3.36 2.81 -2.49
CA PHE A 152 -2.67 1.87 -3.38
C PHE A 152 -1.73 2.61 -4.32
N HIS A 153 -2.26 3.58 -5.05
CA HIS A 153 -1.49 4.36 -6.03
C HIS A 153 -0.35 5.13 -5.37
N TRP A 154 -0.64 5.91 -4.32
CA TRP A 154 0.37 6.72 -3.64
C TRP A 154 1.40 5.89 -2.90
N GLY A 155 1.02 4.70 -2.43
CA GLY A 155 1.93 3.75 -1.80
C GLY A 155 3.16 3.45 -2.66
N TYR A 156 2.97 3.23 -3.96
CA TYR A 156 4.07 3.00 -4.90
C TYR A 156 5.02 4.19 -5.04
N PHE A 157 4.47 5.40 -5.11
CA PHE A 157 5.26 6.62 -5.26
C PHE A 157 6.02 6.99 -3.98
N ILE A 158 5.38 6.84 -2.83
CA ILE A 158 6.02 7.06 -1.53
C ILE A 158 7.13 6.03 -1.29
N HIS A 159 6.90 4.77 -1.68
CA HIS A 159 7.92 3.73 -1.65
C HIS A 159 9.13 4.08 -2.53
N ALA A 160 8.87 4.54 -3.75
CA ALA A 160 9.93 4.99 -4.65
C ALA A 160 10.71 6.18 -4.08
N ALA A 161 10.04 7.14 -3.47
CA ALA A 161 10.68 8.28 -2.82
C ALA A 161 11.56 7.85 -1.63
N ALA A 162 11.07 6.94 -0.80
CA ALA A 162 11.83 6.39 0.32
C ALA A 162 13.07 5.63 -0.15
N PHE A 163 12.93 4.83 -1.21
CA PHE A 163 14.05 4.13 -1.84
C PHE A 163 15.11 5.10 -2.38
N ILE A 164 14.69 6.18 -3.06
CA ILE A 164 15.64 7.17 -3.59
C ILE A 164 16.36 7.88 -2.44
N GLU A 165 15.66 8.36 -1.43
CA GLU A 165 16.27 9.05 -0.28
C GLU A 165 17.24 8.13 0.47
N GLN A 166 16.94 6.84 0.61
CA GLN A 166 17.81 5.86 1.26
C GLN A 166 19.16 5.75 0.57
N TYR A 167 19.21 5.74 -0.76
CA TYR A 167 20.44 5.56 -1.55
C TYR A 167 21.03 6.85 -2.12
N SER A 168 20.30 7.97 -2.01
CA SER A 168 20.73 9.32 -2.39
C SER A 168 20.26 10.32 -1.31
N PRO A 169 20.84 10.27 -0.10
CA PRO A 169 20.47 11.13 1.00
C PRO A 169 20.50 12.61 0.64
N GLY A 170 19.45 13.34 1.00
CA GLY A 170 19.26 14.75 0.66
C GLY A 170 18.37 14.99 -0.55
N TRP A 171 17.95 13.94 -1.27
CA TRP A 171 16.97 14.06 -2.36
C TRP A 171 15.64 14.65 -1.85
N ALA A 172 15.21 14.24 -0.66
CA ALA A 172 14.00 14.73 -0.03
C ALA A 172 14.01 16.24 0.27
N THR A 173 15.17 16.87 0.37
CA THR A 173 15.26 18.34 0.54
C THR A 173 14.63 19.10 -0.62
N GLN A 174 14.70 18.55 -1.83
CA GLN A 174 14.12 19.15 -3.03
C GLN A 174 12.68 18.66 -3.28
N TRP A 175 12.41 17.37 -3.06
CA TRP A 175 11.21 16.72 -3.54
C TRP A 175 10.23 16.31 -2.43
N GLY A 176 10.68 16.34 -1.17
CA GLY A 176 9.93 15.80 -0.04
C GLY A 176 8.58 16.44 0.19
N ASP A 177 8.43 17.74 -0.06
CA ASP A 177 7.15 18.43 0.09
C ASP A 177 6.09 17.90 -0.88
N MET A 178 6.47 17.58 -2.12
CA MET A 178 5.57 16.98 -3.10
C MET A 178 5.17 15.56 -2.69
N VAL A 179 6.12 14.76 -2.21
CA VAL A 179 5.81 13.41 -1.67
C VAL A 179 4.86 13.50 -0.47
N ASN A 180 5.08 14.46 0.42
CA ASN A 180 4.22 14.66 1.58
C ASN A 180 2.78 15.08 1.22
N LEU A 181 2.53 15.66 0.03
CA LEU A 181 1.15 15.87 -0.45
C LEU A 181 0.45 14.54 -0.70
N LEU A 182 1.13 13.55 -1.28
CA LEU A 182 0.58 12.21 -1.50
C LEU A 182 0.31 11.49 -0.17
N VAL A 183 1.22 11.61 0.80
CA VAL A 183 1.02 11.10 2.16
C VAL A 183 -0.23 11.71 2.79
N ARG A 184 -0.35 13.03 2.75
CA ARG A 184 -1.46 13.76 3.36
C ARG A 184 -2.79 13.49 2.67
N ASP A 185 -2.79 13.35 1.36
CA ASP A 185 -4.01 13.04 0.60
C ASP A 185 -4.66 11.74 1.08
N ALA A 186 -3.88 10.68 1.23
CA ALA A 186 -4.40 9.38 1.65
C ALA A 186 -4.56 9.25 3.19
N ALA A 187 -3.71 9.90 3.98
CA ALA A 187 -3.60 9.59 5.40
C ALA A 187 -3.11 10.76 6.29
N THR A 188 -3.57 12.00 6.07
CA THR A 188 -3.22 13.04 7.04
C THR A 188 -3.79 12.71 8.43
N SER A 189 -2.96 12.80 9.47
CA SER A 189 -3.39 12.66 10.86
C SER A 189 -3.80 14.00 11.50
N ASP A 190 -3.65 15.11 10.79
CA ASP A 190 -4.12 16.43 11.22
C ASP A 190 -5.59 16.61 10.89
N ARG A 191 -6.43 16.73 11.92
CA ARG A 191 -7.88 16.98 11.76
C ARG A 191 -8.20 18.39 11.25
N ASN A 192 -7.23 19.28 11.26
CA ASN A 192 -7.36 20.65 10.79
C ASN A 192 -6.57 20.90 9.49
N ASP A 193 -6.16 19.85 8.80
CA ASP A 193 -5.47 19.98 7.52
C ASP A 193 -6.36 20.76 6.53
N PRO A 194 -5.91 21.93 6.01
CA PRO A 194 -6.74 22.75 5.15
C PRO A 194 -6.91 22.21 3.73
N MET A 195 -6.15 21.18 3.36
CA MET A 195 -6.13 20.65 1.99
C MET A 195 -6.77 19.26 1.91
N PHE A 196 -6.68 18.44 2.96
CA PHE A 196 -7.05 17.03 2.88
C PHE A 196 -7.90 16.59 4.07
N PRO A 197 -8.84 15.65 3.87
CA PRO A 197 -9.63 15.09 4.96
C PRO A 197 -8.77 14.17 5.84
N TYR A 198 -9.08 14.15 7.13
CA TYR A 198 -8.45 13.28 8.11
C TYR A 198 -8.58 11.81 7.72
N LEU A 199 -7.44 11.11 7.59
CA LEU A 199 -7.34 9.67 7.30
C LEU A 199 -8.29 9.24 6.16
N ARG A 200 -8.24 9.89 4.99
CA ARG A 200 -9.15 9.64 3.87
C ARG A 200 -9.50 8.17 3.67
N ASN A 201 -8.49 7.32 3.57
CA ASN A 201 -8.68 5.90 3.26
C ASN A 201 -8.78 5.02 4.51
N PHE A 202 -8.09 5.35 5.60
CA PHE A 202 -8.03 4.51 6.78
C PHE A 202 -9.17 4.79 7.76
N SER A 203 -9.91 3.73 8.12
CA SER A 203 -10.97 3.79 9.13
C SER A 203 -10.48 3.24 10.47
N PRO A 204 -10.28 4.07 11.49
CA PRO A 204 -9.96 3.56 12.84
C PRO A 204 -11.02 2.64 13.43
N TYR A 205 -12.27 2.77 13.00
CA TYR A 205 -13.38 1.93 13.43
C TYR A 205 -13.33 0.54 12.79
N ALA A 206 -13.11 0.48 11.46
CA ALA A 206 -12.95 -0.78 10.74
C ALA A 206 -11.59 -1.46 11.05
N GLY A 207 -10.58 -0.66 11.36
CA GLY A 207 -9.21 -1.12 11.57
C GLY A 207 -8.41 -1.30 10.29
N HIS A 208 -8.95 -0.93 9.14
CA HIS A 208 -8.33 -1.06 7.82
C HIS A 208 -8.70 0.09 6.89
N CYS A 209 -8.02 0.18 5.75
CA CYS A 209 -8.37 1.10 4.69
C CYS A 209 -9.66 0.71 3.98
N TRP A 210 -10.30 1.70 3.35
CA TRP A 210 -11.31 1.54 2.34
C TRP A 210 -10.80 2.03 1.00
N ALA A 211 -11.16 1.34 -0.08
CA ALA A 211 -10.69 1.67 -1.42
C ALA A 211 -11.30 2.99 -1.94
N ASN A 212 -12.62 3.14 -1.84
CA ASN A 212 -13.31 4.28 -2.42
C ASN A 212 -13.41 5.48 -1.46
N GLY A 213 -13.49 6.67 -2.05
CA GLY A 213 -13.82 7.89 -1.31
C GLY A 213 -15.28 7.97 -0.90
N VAL A 214 -16.16 7.18 -1.53
CA VAL A 214 -17.60 7.10 -1.26
C VAL A 214 -18.08 5.64 -1.31
N ALA A 215 -19.09 5.32 -0.52
CA ALA A 215 -19.73 4.00 -0.57
C ALA A 215 -20.68 3.92 -1.77
N SER A 216 -20.15 3.64 -2.96
CA SER A 216 -20.91 3.62 -4.22
C SER A 216 -21.59 2.28 -4.52
N LEU A 217 -21.18 1.20 -3.86
CA LEU A 217 -21.69 -0.14 -4.08
C LEU A 217 -22.88 -0.46 -3.15
N PRO A 218 -23.79 -1.37 -3.55
CA PRO A 218 -24.89 -1.82 -2.67
C PRO A 218 -24.38 -2.44 -1.36
N GLN A 219 -23.22 -3.09 -1.39
CA GLN A 219 -22.56 -3.70 -0.24
C GLN A 219 -21.81 -2.68 0.65
N GLY A 220 -21.82 -1.41 0.28
CA GLY A 220 -21.06 -0.35 0.94
C GLY A 220 -19.69 -0.11 0.28
N ASN A 221 -18.79 0.53 1.01
CA ASN A 221 -17.40 0.67 0.55
C ASN A 221 -16.68 -0.68 0.61
N ASP A 222 -15.63 -0.82 -0.15
CA ASP A 222 -14.85 -2.05 -0.27
C ASP A 222 -13.38 -1.84 0.05
N GLN A 223 -12.70 -2.94 0.30
CA GLN A 223 -11.24 -3.06 0.33
C GLN A 223 -10.86 -4.37 -0.33
N GLU A 224 -10.07 -4.32 -1.39
CA GLU A 224 -9.66 -5.47 -2.17
C GLU A 224 -8.27 -5.95 -1.75
N SER A 225 -7.22 -5.27 -2.15
CA SER A 225 -5.83 -5.70 -2.04
C SER A 225 -5.21 -5.34 -0.68
N THR A 226 -5.05 -6.33 0.20
CA THR A 226 -4.35 -6.13 1.48
C THR A 226 -2.86 -5.93 1.31
N SER A 227 -2.23 -6.57 0.30
CA SER A 227 -0.81 -6.40 0.02
C SER A 227 -0.46 -4.95 -0.34
N GLU A 228 -1.29 -4.30 -1.17
CA GLU A 228 -1.06 -2.91 -1.59
C GLU A 228 -1.35 -1.93 -0.44
N SER A 229 -2.37 -2.20 0.37
CA SER A 229 -2.66 -1.40 1.56
C SER A 229 -1.52 -1.48 2.59
N MET A 230 -1.04 -2.68 2.86
CA MET A 230 0.09 -2.88 3.77
C MET A 230 1.39 -2.28 3.19
N GLN A 231 1.59 -2.31 1.87
CA GLN A 231 2.68 -1.60 1.21
C GLN A 231 2.59 -0.09 1.42
N PHE A 232 1.39 0.50 1.32
CA PHE A 232 1.19 1.92 1.62
C PHE A 232 1.65 2.25 3.05
N HIS A 233 1.22 1.49 4.05
CA HIS A 233 1.63 1.73 5.44
C HIS A 233 3.14 1.55 5.64
N SER A 234 3.72 0.50 5.06
CA SER A 234 5.16 0.27 5.13
C SER A 234 5.95 1.37 4.42
N SER A 235 5.43 1.92 3.32
CA SER A 235 6.06 3.04 2.62
C SER A 235 6.11 4.32 3.47
N LEU A 236 5.07 4.58 4.28
CA LEU A 236 5.07 5.69 5.25
C LEU A 236 6.11 5.47 6.35
N ILE A 237 6.22 4.24 6.87
CA ILE A 237 7.24 3.90 7.87
C ILE A 237 8.64 4.15 7.30
N HIS A 238 8.90 3.68 6.10
CA HIS A 238 10.19 3.84 5.43
C HIS A 238 10.46 5.32 5.13
N TRP A 239 9.53 6.03 4.49
CA TRP A 239 9.66 7.46 4.18
C TRP A 239 9.91 8.30 5.42
N GLY A 240 9.11 8.10 6.47
CA GLY A 240 9.29 8.80 7.73
C GLY A 240 10.63 8.48 8.42
N SER A 241 11.14 7.26 8.24
CA SER A 241 12.44 6.85 8.81
C SER A 241 13.62 7.49 8.07
N VAL A 242 13.65 7.45 6.73
CA VAL A 242 14.78 8.00 5.94
C VAL A 242 14.82 9.52 5.93
N THR A 243 13.66 10.19 6.09
CA THR A 243 13.55 11.65 6.18
C THR A 243 13.64 12.20 7.62
N GLY A 244 13.62 11.32 8.61
CA GLY A 244 13.54 11.71 10.03
C GLY A 244 12.17 12.27 10.46
N ASN A 245 11.13 12.14 9.61
CA ASN A 245 9.77 12.57 9.92
C ASN A 245 9.06 11.54 10.81
N ARG A 246 9.24 11.69 12.12
CA ARG A 246 8.67 10.76 13.11
C ARG A 246 7.14 10.69 13.06
N ALA A 247 6.46 11.79 12.76
CA ALA A 247 5.00 11.80 12.72
C ALA A 247 4.46 10.89 11.59
N VAL A 248 5.06 10.95 10.41
CA VAL A 248 4.70 10.08 9.28
C VAL A 248 5.06 8.62 9.59
N ARG A 249 6.25 8.37 10.15
CA ARG A 249 6.67 7.02 10.55
C ARG A 249 5.70 6.39 11.55
N ASP A 250 5.37 7.13 12.61
CA ASP A 250 4.54 6.63 13.70
C ASP A 250 3.08 6.43 13.25
N LEU A 251 2.59 7.28 12.34
CA LEU A 251 1.30 7.08 11.66
C LEU A 251 1.33 5.79 10.84
N GLY A 252 2.37 5.55 10.06
CA GLY A 252 2.54 4.32 9.29
C GLY A 252 2.55 3.08 10.20
N ILE A 253 3.27 3.13 11.33
CA ILE A 253 3.30 2.03 12.32
C ILE A 253 1.90 1.79 12.91
N TYR A 254 1.17 2.85 13.26
CA TYR A 254 -0.19 2.73 13.78
C TYR A 254 -1.13 2.04 12.78
N MET A 255 -1.14 2.51 11.54
CA MET A 255 -1.99 1.95 10.50
C MET A 255 -1.58 0.52 10.15
N TYR A 256 -0.28 0.25 10.00
CA TYR A 256 0.24 -1.09 9.70
C TYR A 256 -0.17 -2.11 10.76
N ALA A 257 0.11 -1.84 12.03
CA ALA A 257 -0.18 -2.77 13.12
C ALA A 257 -1.70 -2.98 13.32
N THR A 258 -2.50 -1.95 13.06
CA THR A 258 -3.96 -2.03 13.19
C THR A 258 -4.56 -2.79 12.00
N GLU A 259 -4.15 -2.48 10.78
CA GLU A 259 -4.66 -3.17 9.60
C GLU A 259 -4.17 -4.62 9.52
N GLN A 260 -2.95 -4.91 9.94
CA GLN A 260 -2.49 -6.30 10.09
C GLN A 260 -3.44 -7.11 10.95
N SER A 261 -3.84 -6.58 12.10
CA SER A 261 -4.80 -7.24 12.99
C SER A 261 -6.17 -7.44 12.34
N ALA A 262 -6.64 -6.46 11.57
CA ALA A 262 -7.90 -6.56 10.83
C ALA A 262 -7.82 -7.57 9.68
N VAL A 263 -6.70 -7.60 8.95
CA VAL A 263 -6.47 -8.56 7.87
C VAL A 263 -6.45 -9.99 8.40
N GLU A 264 -5.73 -10.25 9.50
CA GLU A 264 -5.69 -11.57 10.15
C GLU A 264 -7.08 -12.06 10.55
N GLU A 265 -7.97 -11.17 10.97
CA GLU A 265 -9.34 -11.53 11.39
C GLU A 265 -10.32 -11.57 10.20
N TYR A 266 -10.36 -10.55 9.35
CA TYR A 266 -11.43 -10.38 8.36
C TYR A 266 -11.13 -11.00 7.00
N TRP A 267 -9.86 -11.11 6.60
CA TRP A 267 -9.46 -11.74 5.35
C TRP A 267 -9.05 -13.20 5.52
N PHE A 268 -8.40 -13.54 6.64
CA PHE A 268 -7.86 -14.87 6.87
C PHE A 268 -8.59 -15.68 7.94
N ASP A 269 -9.49 -15.06 8.70
CA ASP A 269 -10.20 -15.68 9.83
C ASP A 269 -9.27 -16.55 10.72
N LYS A 270 -8.11 -16.00 11.04
CA LYS A 270 -7.02 -16.68 11.77
C LYS A 270 -7.50 -17.38 13.05
N HIS A 271 -8.56 -16.87 13.66
CA HIS A 271 -9.10 -17.39 14.92
C HIS A 271 -10.42 -18.15 14.73
N GLU A 272 -10.84 -18.45 13.51
CA GLU A 272 -12.05 -19.20 13.18
C GLU A 272 -13.32 -18.61 13.83
N ARG A 273 -13.54 -17.30 13.67
CA ARG A 273 -14.65 -16.57 14.31
C ARG A 273 -15.59 -15.85 13.34
N ILE A 274 -15.16 -15.69 12.11
CA ILE A 274 -15.79 -14.79 11.13
C ILE A 274 -16.49 -15.59 10.04
N PHE A 275 -15.79 -16.57 9.44
CA PHE A 275 -16.32 -17.26 8.29
C PHE A 275 -17.47 -18.19 8.66
N PRO A 276 -18.56 -18.20 7.88
CA PRO A 276 -19.63 -19.17 8.03
C PRO A 276 -19.09 -20.61 7.87
N SER A 277 -19.70 -21.57 8.54
CA SER A 277 -19.26 -22.98 8.55
C SER A 277 -19.27 -23.66 7.17
N ASP A 278 -19.98 -23.09 6.21
CA ASP A 278 -20.05 -23.55 4.82
C ASP A 278 -19.12 -22.79 3.87
N TRP A 279 -18.33 -21.82 4.39
CA TRP A 279 -17.29 -21.13 3.62
C TRP A 279 -16.19 -22.12 3.22
N LYS A 280 -15.89 -22.18 1.93
CA LYS A 280 -15.02 -23.23 1.35
C LYS A 280 -13.60 -22.77 1.06
N TYR A 281 -13.33 -21.50 1.24
CA TYR A 281 -12.07 -20.87 0.87
C TYR A 281 -11.24 -20.56 2.12
N SER A 282 -9.92 -20.46 1.93
CA SER A 282 -8.99 -20.17 3.04
C SER A 282 -8.94 -18.69 3.42
N LEU A 283 -9.50 -17.82 2.57
CA LEU A 283 -9.54 -16.37 2.79
C LEU A 283 -10.71 -15.76 2.03
N VAL A 284 -10.95 -14.48 2.25
CA VAL A 284 -11.76 -13.62 1.40
C VAL A 284 -10.85 -12.66 0.62
N SER A 285 -11.24 -12.29 -0.59
CA SER A 285 -10.44 -11.40 -1.46
C SER A 285 -10.96 -9.96 -1.45
N ARG A 286 -12.20 -9.74 -1.02
CA ARG A 286 -12.78 -8.40 -0.87
C ARG A 286 -13.64 -8.35 0.38
N VAL A 287 -13.40 -7.34 1.18
CA VAL A 287 -14.24 -7.02 2.34
C VAL A 287 -15.04 -5.77 2.03
N PHE A 288 -16.36 -5.84 2.20
CA PHE A 288 -17.27 -4.74 2.02
C PHE A 288 -17.77 -4.20 3.36
N GLY A 289 -18.49 -3.08 3.33
CA GLY A 289 -19.13 -2.52 4.51
C GLY A 289 -20.09 -3.50 5.19
N ASN A 290 -20.83 -4.29 4.42
CA ASN A 290 -21.82 -5.25 4.87
C ASN A 290 -21.80 -6.60 4.14
N ASP A 291 -20.68 -6.96 3.51
CA ASP A 291 -20.52 -8.21 2.77
C ASP A 291 -19.04 -8.60 2.68
N PHE A 292 -18.74 -9.79 2.18
CA PHE A 292 -17.41 -10.22 1.77
C PHE A 292 -17.52 -11.21 0.59
N ASP A 293 -16.47 -11.30 -0.22
CA ASP A 293 -16.46 -12.09 -1.43
C ASP A 293 -15.11 -12.79 -1.64
N ASN A 294 -15.13 -13.89 -2.39
CA ASN A 294 -13.92 -14.60 -2.80
C ASN A 294 -13.70 -14.42 -4.31
N GLY A 295 -13.06 -13.35 -4.67
CA GLY A 295 -12.75 -12.94 -6.04
C GLY A 295 -12.52 -11.46 -6.09
N THR A 296 -11.74 -11.01 -7.06
CA THR A 296 -11.48 -9.60 -7.31
C THR A 296 -12.51 -9.01 -8.27
N PHE A 297 -12.47 -7.71 -8.54
CA PHE A 297 -13.32 -7.08 -9.56
C PHE A 297 -12.99 -7.53 -10.98
N TRP A 298 -11.79 -8.06 -11.21
CA TRP A 298 -11.26 -8.38 -12.53
C TRP A 298 -11.02 -9.88 -12.75
N THR A 299 -11.00 -10.70 -11.70
CA THR A 299 -10.79 -12.15 -11.81
C THR A 299 -11.36 -12.93 -10.64
N ALA A 300 -11.77 -14.17 -10.91
CA ALA A 300 -12.08 -15.19 -9.91
C ALA A 300 -10.99 -16.29 -9.86
N ASP A 301 -9.85 -16.09 -10.51
CA ASP A 301 -8.71 -16.99 -10.41
C ASP A 301 -8.14 -16.97 -8.98
N ILE A 302 -8.09 -18.17 -8.38
CA ILE A 302 -7.70 -18.31 -6.97
C ILE A 302 -6.26 -17.87 -6.74
N ALA A 303 -5.35 -18.17 -7.65
CA ALA A 303 -3.94 -17.82 -7.46
C ALA A 303 -3.74 -16.29 -7.49
N ALA A 304 -4.44 -15.61 -8.42
CA ALA A 304 -4.42 -14.16 -8.50
C ALA A 304 -5.09 -13.52 -7.27
N SER A 305 -6.30 -14.00 -6.92
CA SER A 305 -7.07 -13.49 -5.78
C SER A 305 -6.32 -13.67 -4.45
N TYR A 306 -5.61 -14.79 -4.28
CA TYR A 306 -4.83 -15.02 -3.05
C TYR A 306 -3.50 -14.26 -3.08
N GLY A 307 -2.91 -14.09 -4.27
CA GLY A 307 -1.65 -13.39 -4.43
C GLY A 307 -1.69 -11.92 -3.98
N ILE A 308 -2.81 -11.24 -4.21
CA ILE A 308 -2.97 -9.83 -3.81
C ILE A 308 -3.25 -9.64 -2.30
N GLU A 309 -3.48 -10.73 -1.55
CA GLU A 309 -3.73 -10.66 -0.10
C GLU A 309 -2.49 -10.98 0.74
N LEU A 310 -1.39 -11.37 0.12
CA LEU A 310 -0.13 -11.68 0.82
C LEU A 310 0.74 -10.43 0.98
N TYR A 311 1.22 -10.13 2.19
CA TYR A 311 2.04 -8.96 2.53
C TYR A 311 3.21 -9.31 3.45
#